data_07683e8e29824bf6ae9be40d562c52ce
#
_entry.id   07683e8e29824bf6ae9be40d562c52ce
#
_cell.length_a   1.000
_cell.length_b   1.000
_cell.length_c   1.000
_cell.angle_alpha   90.00
_cell.angle_beta   90.00
_cell.angle_gamma   90.00
#
_symmetry.space_group_name_H-M   'P 1'
#
loop_
_entity.id
_entity.type
_entity.pdbx_description
1 polymer ?
#
loop_
_entity_poly.entity_id
_entity_poly.type
_entity_poly.pdbx_seq_one_letter_code
_entity_poly.pdbx_strand_id
1 'polypeptide(L)'
;MPIAKPTCTAVGRPLTRWRIARRTSVVLVTAALLSALFPARPGTAAAAPRPTGLQQDADALHRAGVTGVSVRLDTPRGVRTARSGTGELGTARPVPLDGYVRIGSTTKTFVATVLLQLVGEGRLSLDDTVDRWLPGVVRGHGNDGRRITLRRLLQHTSGLPDYIGEVAPHPGAAEYLRDRWTPYTSEQRIALAMKHPPAFEPGTRWQYSNTNYVLAGMVIKAVTGHSWEDEVRGRILRPLGLAHTRAPGNRPFLPGPHASDYQQFAPHGPLTDTTIAYLPFDGDADGSLISTTADVNTFFLALLHGRLLGPAQLAAMQHTVGEPDGRGTPPGTRYGLGLEWTPLSCGGGYWGHSGDGYGYMVWPATTPDGRTTVTVSAHSRPGDQDTGVRQIRGITGLVDHALCAAPADGKR
;
A
#
# COMPACT_ATOMS: atom_id res chain seq x y z
N MET A 1 43.92 -39.87 -12.49
CA MET A 1 44.71 -39.65 -11.25
C MET A 1 43.71 -39.18 -10.20
N PRO A 2 43.46 -39.97 -9.16
CA PRO A 2 42.57 -39.63 -8.07
C PRO A 2 43.35 -39.00 -6.91
N ILE A 3 42.80 -37.94 -6.30
CA ILE A 3 43.36 -37.31 -5.13
C ILE A 3 42.54 -37.71 -3.89
N ALA A 4 43.26 -38.17 -2.89
CA ALA A 4 42.81 -38.83 -1.68
C ALA A 4 42.15 -37.90 -0.65
N LYS A 5 41.21 -38.46 0.11
CA LYS A 5 40.63 -37.90 1.34
C LYS A 5 41.56 -38.11 2.53
N PRO A 6 41.71 -37.20 3.48
CA PRO A 6 42.27 -37.50 4.79
C PRO A 6 41.18 -37.89 5.80
N THR A 7 41.37 -39.00 6.43
CA THR A 7 40.70 -39.54 7.62
C THR A 7 41.27 -38.88 8.88
N CYS A 8 40.42 -38.40 9.77
CA CYS A 8 40.82 -37.93 11.09
C CYS A 8 40.30 -38.90 12.16
N THR A 9 41.23 -39.52 12.87
CA THR A 9 41.05 -40.48 13.95
C THR A 9 40.77 -39.77 15.28
N ALA A 10 39.77 -40.25 16.00
CA ALA A 10 39.41 -39.81 17.35
C ALA A 10 40.31 -40.44 18.39
N VAL A 11 40.85 -39.64 19.31
CA VAL A 11 41.55 -40.09 20.53
C VAL A 11 40.70 -39.76 21.74
N GLY A 12 40.20 -40.80 22.41
CA GLY A 12 39.47 -40.68 23.65
C GLY A 12 40.41 -40.59 24.86
N ARG A 13 40.00 -39.82 25.87
CA ARG A 13 40.55 -39.87 27.23
C ARG A 13 39.42 -39.94 28.26
N PRO A 14 39.59 -40.73 29.34
CA PRO A 14 38.54 -41.02 30.32
C PRO A 14 38.50 -39.98 31.43
N LEU A 15 37.27 -39.63 31.87
CA LEU A 15 36.99 -38.79 33.03
C LEU A 15 36.86 -39.63 34.29
N THR A 16 37.74 -39.38 35.25
CA THR A 16 37.76 -39.92 36.59
C THR A 16 36.63 -39.40 37.46
N ARG A 17 35.89 -40.29 38.07
CA ARG A 17 34.85 -40.01 39.05
C ARG A 17 35.42 -39.69 40.39
N TRP A 18 35.18 -38.57 40.98
CA TRP A 18 35.37 -38.30 42.41
C TRP A 18 34.05 -38.40 43.15
N ARG A 19 33.97 -39.37 44.11
CA ARG A 19 32.87 -39.46 45.07
C ARG A 19 33.27 -38.69 46.32
N ILE A 20 32.51 -37.72 46.74
CA ILE A 20 32.57 -37.12 48.06
C ILE A 20 31.27 -37.47 48.81
N ALA A 21 31.44 -38.29 49.84
CA ALA A 21 30.39 -38.62 50.80
C ALA A 21 30.33 -37.52 51.86
N ARG A 22 29.19 -36.90 52.03
CA ARG A 22 28.89 -36.07 53.21
C ARG A 22 27.67 -36.65 53.93
N ARG A 23 27.92 -37.07 55.16
CA ARG A 23 26.91 -37.45 56.13
C ARG A 23 26.20 -36.14 56.61
N THR A 24 24.90 -36.06 56.55
CA THR A 24 24.11 -35.01 57.18
C THR A 24 23.09 -35.66 58.10
N SER A 25 23.15 -35.28 59.36
CA SER A 25 22.25 -35.72 60.43
C SER A 25 20.86 -35.08 60.27
N VAL A 26 19.81 -35.87 60.34
CA VAL A 26 18.44 -35.45 60.31
C VAL A 26 18.01 -35.01 61.72
N VAL A 27 17.68 -33.74 61.90
CA VAL A 27 16.97 -33.21 63.05
C VAL A 27 15.49 -33.07 62.67
N LEU A 28 14.64 -33.91 63.24
CA LEU A 28 13.19 -33.78 63.10
C LEU A 28 12.68 -32.66 64.02
N VAL A 29 12.24 -31.55 63.44
CA VAL A 29 11.45 -30.52 64.10
C VAL A 29 10.02 -30.66 63.57
N THR A 30 9.13 -31.17 64.41
CA THR A 30 7.68 -31.21 64.18
C THR A 30 7.07 -29.83 64.45
N ALA A 31 6.83 -29.06 63.39
CA ALA A 31 6.02 -27.82 63.44
C ALA A 31 4.59 -28.15 63.00
N ALA A 32 3.64 -28.06 63.92
CA ALA A 32 2.23 -28.15 63.61
C ALA A 32 1.75 -26.88 62.87
N LEU A 33 1.48 -27.01 61.58
CA LEU A 33 0.88 -25.93 60.77
C LEU A 33 -0.65 -26.03 60.86
N LEU A 34 -1.28 -25.08 61.59
CA LEU A 34 -2.69 -24.78 61.44
C LEU A 34 -2.92 -24.14 60.05
N SER A 35 -3.45 -24.94 59.15
CA SER A 35 -3.87 -24.46 57.83
C SER A 35 -5.23 -23.72 57.99
N ALA A 36 -5.20 -22.39 58.03
CA ALA A 36 -6.38 -21.57 57.88
C ALA A 36 -6.83 -21.65 56.40
N LEU A 37 -7.91 -22.38 56.15
CA LEU A 37 -8.63 -22.40 54.87
C LEU A 37 -9.28 -21.01 54.64
N PHE A 38 -8.57 -20.11 53.95
CA PHE A 38 -9.20 -18.95 53.37
C PHE A 38 -9.90 -19.41 52.07
N PRO A 39 -11.20 -19.18 51.88
CA PRO A 39 -11.85 -19.44 50.61
C PRO A 39 -11.23 -18.50 49.56
N ALA A 40 -10.61 -19.08 48.53
CA ALA A 40 -10.17 -18.33 47.37
C ALA A 40 -11.36 -17.60 46.74
N ARG A 41 -11.39 -16.27 46.86
CA ARG A 41 -12.36 -15.46 46.11
C ARG A 41 -12.12 -15.73 44.61
N PRO A 42 -13.16 -16.06 43.83
CA PRO A 42 -13.01 -16.14 42.38
C PRO A 42 -12.56 -14.77 41.89
N GLY A 43 -11.37 -14.71 41.37
CA GLY A 43 -10.84 -13.52 40.67
C GLY A 43 -11.84 -13.16 39.58
N THR A 44 -12.48 -12.01 39.68
CA THR A 44 -13.23 -11.42 38.57
C THR A 44 -12.27 -11.28 37.41
N ALA A 45 -12.39 -12.17 36.40
CA ALA A 45 -11.70 -12.00 35.14
C ALA A 45 -12.08 -10.60 34.65
N ALA A 46 -11.09 -9.72 34.55
CA ALA A 46 -11.29 -8.40 33.97
C ALA A 46 -11.94 -8.59 32.60
N ALA A 47 -13.12 -8.04 32.41
CA ALA A 47 -13.79 -8.10 31.12
C ALA A 47 -12.88 -7.52 30.07
N ALA A 48 -12.66 -8.25 28.98
CA ALA A 48 -11.88 -7.74 27.86
C ALA A 48 -12.41 -6.36 27.45
N PRO A 49 -11.53 -5.37 27.18
CA PRO A 49 -11.98 -4.05 26.76
C PRO A 49 -12.95 -4.17 25.59
N ARG A 50 -14.08 -3.46 25.64
CA ARG A 50 -15.01 -3.43 24.50
C ARG A 50 -14.28 -2.93 23.27
N PRO A 51 -14.41 -3.58 22.09
CA PRO A 51 -13.78 -3.12 20.85
C PRO A 51 -14.15 -1.65 20.59
N THR A 52 -13.17 -0.86 20.17
CA THR A 52 -13.45 0.52 19.68
C THR A 52 -14.19 0.43 18.35
N GLY A 53 -14.85 1.49 17.90
CA GLY A 53 -15.50 1.54 16.59
C GLY A 53 -14.53 1.11 15.46
N LEU A 54 -13.26 1.57 15.51
CA LEU A 54 -12.22 1.19 14.54
C LEU A 54 -11.95 -0.33 14.50
N GLN A 55 -11.95 -1.01 15.66
CA GLN A 55 -11.79 -2.47 15.73
C GLN A 55 -13.03 -3.19 15.21
N GLN A 56 -14.24 -2.68 15.53
CA GLN A 56 -15.49 -3.26 15.04
C GLN A 56 -15.59 -3.21 13.52
N ASP A 57 -15.14 -2.10 12.91
CA ASP A 57 -15.09 -1.92 11.45
C ASP A 57 -14.06 -2.85 10.80
N ALA A 58 -12.87 -3.00 11.39
CA ALA A 58 -11.86 -3.96 10.93
C ALA A 58 -12.39 -5.40 10.99
N ASP A 59 -13.09 -5.77 12.06
CA ASP A 59 -13.72 -7.08 12.23
C ASP A 59 -14.86 -7.30 11.23
N ALA A 60 -15.63 -6.26 10.91
CA ALA A 60 -16.67 -6.31 9.90
C ALA A 60 -16.10 -6.56 8.51
N LEU A 61 -14.97 -5.91 8.17
CA LEU A 61 -14.29 -6.10 6.90
C LEU A 61 -13.71 -7.53 6.78
N HIS A 62 -13.14 -8.06 7.86
CA HIS A 62 -12.72 -9.47 7.90
C HIS A 62 -13.91 -10.43 7.69
N ARG A 63 -15.04 -10.19 8.36
CA ARG A 63 -16.28 -10.98 8.15
C ARG A 63 -16.84 -10.86 6.71
N ALA A 64 -16.52 -9.78 6.00
CA ALA A 64 -16.86 -9.63 4.57
C ALA A 64 -15.93 -10.43 3.64
N GLY A 65 -15.04 -11.28 4.21
CA GLY A 65 -14.20 -12.22 3.48
C GLY A 65 -12.77 -11.74 3.21
N VAL A 66 -12.33 -10.63 3.82
CA VAL A 66 -10.92 -10.22 3.75
C VAL A 66 -10.10 -11.06 4.73
N THR A 67 -9.04 -11.72 4.26
CA THR A 67 -8.22 -12.64 5.08
C THR A 67 -7.51 -11.95 6.23
N GLY A 68 -6.97 -10.76 5.97
CA GLY A 68 -6.26 -9.95 6.95
C GLY A 68 -6.50 -8.46 6.70
N VAL A 69 -6.70 -7.71 7.78
CA VAL A 69 -6.93 -6.26 7.77
C VAL A 69 -6.00 -5.61 8.76
N SER A 70 -5.35 -4.52 8.38
CA SER A 70 -4.70 -3.60 9.32
C SER A 70 -5.17 -2.17 9.05
N VAL A 71 -5.33 -1.40 10.12
CA VAL A 71 -5.81 -0.02 10.09
C VAL A 71 -4.95 0.82 11.01
N ARG A 72 -4.55 2.00 10.51
CA ARG A 72 -3.90 3.03 11.31
C ARG A 72 -4.63 4.36 11.13
N LEU A 73 -5.04 4.94 12.23
CA LEU A 73 -5.66 6.27 12.32
C LEU A 73 -4.76 7.19 13.14
N ASP A 74 -4.24 8.24 12.50
CA ASP A 74 -3.46 9.29 13.15
C ASP A 74 -4.31 10.55 13.30
N THR A 75 -4.41 11.07 14.52
CA THR A 75 -5.18 12.28 14.87
C THR A 75 -4.33 13.19 15.73
N PRO A 76 -4.70 14.46 15.94
CA PRO A 76 -4.04 15.35 16.89
C PRO A 76 -4.03 14.80 18.34
N ARG A 77 -4.92 13.86 18.65
CA ARG A 77 -5.01 13.23 19.99
C ARG A 77 -4.15 11.99 20.13
N GLY A 78 -3.51 11.55 19.07
CA GLY A 78 -2.66 10.36 19.06
C GLY A 78 -3.05 9.34 18.00
N VAL A 79 -2.34 8.22 18.02
CA VAL A 79 -2.45 7.12 17.08
C VAL A 79 -3.37 6.04 17.62
N ARG A 80 -4.25 5.54 16.77
CA ARG A 80 -5.09 4.35 17.04
C ARG A 80 -4.86 3.35 15.92
N THR A 81 -4.80 2.08 16.29
CA THR A 81 -4.65 0.97 15.33
C THR A 81 -5.71 -0.09 15.58
N ALA A 82 -6.06 -0.81 14.54
CA ALA A 82 -6.89 -2.01 14.62
C ALA A 82 -6.37 -3.06 13.63
N ARG A 83 -6.62 -4.32 13.92
CA ARG A 83 -6.36 -5.43 13.00
C ARG A 83 -7.39 -6.52 13.16
N SER A 84 -7.67 -7.25 12.09
CA SER A 84 -8.58 -8.40 12.12
C SER A 84 -8.13 -9.47 11.14
N GLY A 85 -8.53 -10.71 11.39
CA GLY A 85 -8.11 -11.85 10.58
C GLY A 85 -6.68 -12.32 10.86
N THR A 86 -6.08 -12.98 9.87
CA THR A 86 -4.76 -13.60 10.00
C THR A 86 -3.74 -12.97 9.05
N GLY A 87 -2.48 -12.92 9.49
CA GLY A 87 -1.35 -12.50 8.66
C GLY A 87 -0.89 -13.58 7.68
N GLU A 88 -1.36 -14.83 7.84
CA GLU A 88 -1.05 -15.94 6.95
C GLU A 88 -2.08 -17.05 7.11
N LEU A 89 -2.72 -17.46 6.03
CA LEU A 89 -3.73 -18.52 6.06
C LEU A 89 -3.13 -19.84 6.59
N GLY A 90 -3.94 -20.57 7.35
CA GLY A 90 -3.51 -21.82 7.98
C GLY A 90 -2.67 -21.64 9.24
N THR A 91 -2.42 -20.39 9.68
CA THR A 91 -1.69 -20.07 10.91
C THR A 91 -2.53 -19.17 11.84
N ALA A 92 -2.10 -19.07 13.12
CA ALA A 92 -2.65 -18.12 14.08
C ALA A 92 -1.86 -16.79 14.11
N ARG A 93 -0.97 -16.55 13.13
CA ARG A 93 -0.14 -15.34 13.07
C ARG A 93 -1.03 -14.12 12.84
N PRO A 94 -1.06 -13.13 13.75
CA PRO A 94 -1.87 -11.95 13.54
C PRO A 94 -1.29 -11.07 12.42
N VAL A 95 -2.15 -10.26 11.78
CA VAL A 95 -1.72 -9.23 10.84
C VAL A 95 -0.79 -8.24 11.55
N PRO A 96 0.43 -7.96 11.04
CA PRO A 96 1.32 -6.97 11.63
C PRO A 96 0.70 -5.56 11.52
N LEU A 97 0.66 -4.80 12.63
CA LEU A 97 0.10 -3.43 12.63
C LEU A 97 0.97 -2.45 11.83
N ASP A 98 2.29 -2.62 11.88
CA ASP A 98 3.26 -1.81 11.15
C ASP A 98 3.98 -2.65 10.08
N GLY A 99 3.26 -3.60 9.48
CA GLY A 99 3.78 -4.47 8.43
C GLY A 99 3.99 -3.72 7.11
N TYR A 100 4.94 -4.22 6.33
CA TYR A 100 5.13 -3.77 4.97
C TYR A 100 3.95 -4.21 4.09
N VAL A 101 3.50 -3.31 3.23
CA VAL A 101 2.43 -3.52 2.27
C VAL A 101 2.83 -2.94 0.92
N ARG A 102 2.36 -3.54 -0.18
CA ARG A 102 2.38 -2.89 -1.49
C ARG A 102 1.31 -1.82 -1.49
N ILE A 103 1.64 -0.61 -1.93
CA ILE A 103 0.67 0.49 -1.92
C ILE A 103 0.03 0.74 -3.29
N GLY A 104 0.39 -0.05 -4.31
CA GLY A 104 -0.21 0.04 -5.63
C GLY A 104 -0.28 1.47 -6.13
N SER A 105 -1.39 1.84 -6.70
CA SER A 105 -1.62 3.16 -7.29
C SER A 105 -1.48 4.36 -6.34
N THR A 106 -1.43 4.17 -5.03
CA THR A 106 -1.02 5.23 -4.08
C THR A 106 0.37 5.79 -4.44
N THR A 107 1.22 5.01 -5.12
CA THR A 107 2.51 5.44 -5.71
C THR A 107 2.35 6.68 -6.59
N LYS A 108 1.22 6.81 -7.31
CA LYS A 108 0.95 7.92 -8.21
C LYS A 108 0.99 9.28 -7.52
N THR A 109 0.54 9.33 -6.26
CA THR A 109 0.60 10.58 -5.48
C THR A 109 2.04 11.00 -5.19
N PHE A 110 2.95 10.04 -4.92
CA PHE A 110 4.38 10.33 -4.74
C PHE A 110 5.00 10.86 -6.04
N VAL A 111 4.73 10.21 -7.16
CA VAL A 111 5.24 10.60 -8.48
C VAL A 111 4.71 11.98 -8.90
N ALA A 112 3.40 12.24 -8.72
CA ALA A 112 2.80 13.54 -8.99
C ALA A 112 3.41 14.64 -8.10
N THR A 113 3.69 14.34 -6.82
CA THR A 113 4.36 15.28 -5.90
C THR A 113 5.73 15.67 -6.42
N VAL A 114 6.54 14.73 -6.90
CA VAL A 114 7.86 15.03 -7.50
C VAL A 114 7.73 15.93 -8.73
N LEU A 115 6.80 15.60 -9.66
CA LEU A 115 6.57 16.45 -10.84
C LEU A 115 6.14 17.87 -10.46
N LEU A 116 5.26 18.00 -9.46
CA LEU A 116 4.81 19.31 -8.98
C LEU A 116 5.93 20.09 -8.26
N GLN A 117 6.87 19.43 -7.58
CA GLN A 117 8.07 20.06 -7.06
C GLN A 117 8.94 20.61 -8.20
N LEU A 118 9.14 19.83 -9.28
CA LEU A 118 9.88 20.29 -10.45
C LEU A 118 9.18 21.45 -11.18
N VAL A 119 7.84 21.50 -11.16
CA VAL A 119 7.06 22.68 -11.61
C VAL A 119 7.37 23.89 -10.72
N GLY A 120 7.36 23.71 -9.40
CA GLY A 120 7.68 24.78 -8.44
C GLY A 120 9.10 25.31 -8.56
N GLU A 121 10.03 24.48 -9.01
CA GLU A 121 11.42 24.81 -9.30
C GLU A 121 11.59 25.49 -10.68
N GLY A 122 10.52 25.62 -11.48
CA GLY A 122 10.57 26.19 -12.83
C GLY A 122 11.30 25.31 -13.87
N ARG A 123 11.52 24.03 -13.56
CA ARG A 123 12.24 23.09 -14.43
C ARG A 123 11.34 22.51 -15.53
N LEU A 124 10.05 22.47 -15.33
CA LEU A 124 9.02 22.09 -16.31
C LEU A 124 7.70 22.83 -16.01
N SER A 125 6.76 22.81 -16.96
CA SER A 125 5.41 23.32 -16.81
C SER A 125 4.40 22.18 -16.90
N LEU A 126 3.26 22.29 -16.17
CA LEU A 126 2.14 21.37 -16.35
C LEU A 126 1.55 21.44 -17.77
N ASP A 127 1.78 22.53 -18.49
CA ASP A 127 1.32 22.75 -19.86
C ASP A 127 2.36 22.30 -20.93
N ASP A 128 3.56 21.86 -20.51
CA ASP A 128 4.51 21.22 -21.40
C ASP A 128 3.89 19.93 -21.96
N THR A 129 4.15 19.68 -23.24
CA THR A 129 3.70 18.44 -23.88
C THR A 129 4.60 17.27 -23.54
N VAL A 130 4.05 16.06 -23.60
CA VAL A 130 4.84 14.82 -23.42
C VAL A 130 5.98 14.75 -24.43
N ASP A 131 5.71 15.12 -25.68
CA ASP A 131 6.70 15.09 -26.78
C ASP A 131 7.89 16.04 -26.56
N ARG A 132 7.70 17.13 -25.81
CA ARG A 132 8.80 18.04 -25.41
C ARG A 132 9.89 17.32 -24.63
N TRP A 133 9.49 16.45 -23.71
CA TRP A 133 10.40 15.75 -22.79
C TRP A 133 10.76 14.35 -23.26
N LEU A 134 9.84 13.71 -24.01
CA LEU A 134 9.96 12.35 -24.53
C LEU A 134 9.66 12.32 -26.03
N PRO A 135 10.55 12.91 -26.86
CA PRO A 135 10.30 13.05 -28.29
C PRO A 135 10.04 11.70 -28.97
N GLY A 136 8.90 11.59 -29.66
CA GLY A 136 8.53 10.41 -30.42
C GLY A 136 8.17 9.16 -29.62
N VAL A 137 8.11 9.22 -28.28
CA VAL A 137 7.73 8.07 -27.44
C VAL A 137 6.24 7.78 -27.54
N VAL A 138 5.39 8.82 -27.55
CA VAL A 138 3.94 8.69 -27.69
C VAL A 138 3.54 8.98 -29.12
N ARG A 139 3.45 7.91 -29.94
CA ARG A 139 3.08 7.98 -31.36
C ARG A 139 2.53 6.65 -31.88
N GLY A 140 1.85 6.71 -33.00
CA GLY A 140 1.26 5.55 -33.69
C GLY A 140 -0.19 5.32 -33.31
N HIS A 141 -0.93 4.71 -34.20
CA HIS A 141 -2.36 4.39 -34.08
C HIS A 141 -3.25 5.57 -33.65
N GLY A 142 -2.84 6.82 -33.99
CA GLY A 142 -3.58 8.03 -33.60
C GLY A 142 -3.11 8.67 -32.29
N ASN A 143 -2.20 8.04 -31.54
CA ASN A 143 -1.57 8.65 -30.37
C ASN A 143 -0.56 9.73 -30.81
N ASP A 144 -0.58 10.89 -30.16
CA ASP A 144 0.30 12.02 -30.44
C ASP A 144 0.70 12.76 -29.16
N GLY A 145 1.95 12.57 -28.72
CA GLY A 145 2.51 13.21 -27.52
C GLY A 145 2.55 14.73 -27.55
N ARG A 146 2.51 15.35 -28.75
CA ARG A 146 2.46 16.82 -28.93
C ARG A 146 1.12 17.44 -28.50
N ARG A 147 0.08 16.62 -28.39
CA ARG A 147 -1.29 17.02 -27.99
C ARG A 147 -1.61 16.73 -26.52
N ILE A 148 -0.70 16.06 -25.82
CA ILE A 148 -0.89 15.60 -24.44
C ILE A 148 0.02 16.40 -23.53
N THR A 149 -0.56 17.18 -22.59
CA THR A 149 0.22 17.92 -21.60
C THR A 149 0.51 17.06 -20.36
N LEU A 150 1.51 17.45 -19.56
CA LEU A 150 1.80 16.79 -18.29
C LEU A 150 0.61 16.84 -17.31
N ARG A 151 -0.16 17.95 -17.33
CA ARG A 151 -1.43 18.06 -16.60
C ARG A 151 -2.40 16.95 -16.99
N ARG A 152 -2.58 16.71 -18.30
CA ARG A 152 -3.46 15.65 -18.81
C ARG A 152 -3.02 14.24 -18.43
N LEU A 153 -1.70 14.01 -18.35
CA LEU A 153 -1.19 12.74 -17.80
C LEU A 153 -1.62 12.58 -16.34
N LEU A 154 -1.23 13.54 -15.48
CA LEU A 154 -1.45 13.43 -14.04
C LEU A 154 -2.93 13.37 -13.67
N GLN A 155 -3.81 13.94 -14.50
CA GLN A 155 -5.27 14.03 -14.28
C GLN A 155 -6.07 12.91 -14.95
N HIS A 156 -5.43 11.99 -15.70
CA HIS A 156 -6.09 10.95 -16.50
C HIS A 156 -7.07 11.48 -17.57
N THR A 157 -6.74 12.64 -18.15
CA THR A 157 -7.50 13.25 -19.27
C THR A 157 -6.71 13.20 -20.59
N SER A 158 -5.69 12.36 -20.67
CA SER A 158 -4.82 12.22 -21.85
C SER A 158 -5.48 11.46 -23.00
N GLY A 159 -6.40 10.56 -22.73
CA GLY A 159 -6.95 9.61 -23.68
C GLY A 159 -6.04 8.42 -24.01
N LEU A 160 -4.86 8.31 -23.39
CA LEU A 160 -3.93 7.22 -23.65
C LEU A 160 -4.49 5.87 -23.21
N PRO A 161 -4.32 4.81 -24.05
CA PRO A 161 -4.71 3.45 -23.70
C PRO A 161 -3.90 2.94 -22.51
N ASP A 162 -4.50 2.07 -21.70
CA ASP A 162 -3.82 1.47 -20.54
C ASP A 162 -3.06 0.21 -20.97
N TYR A 163 -1.76 0.15 -20.70
CA TYR A 163 -0.90 -0.99 -21.00
C TYR A 163 -1.27 -2.25 -20.19
N ILE A 164 -1.99 -2.09 -19.06
CA ILE A 164 -2.33 -3.19 -18.13
C ILE A 164 -3.09 -4.30 -18.86
N GLY A 165 -3.96 -3.96 -19.79
CA GLY A 165 -4.70 -4.94 -20.61
C GLY A 165 -3.81 -5.90 -21.40
N GLU A 166 -2.57 -5.50 -21.71
CA GLU A 166 -1.60 -6.31 -22.44
C GLU A 166 -0.76 -7.22 -21.53
N VAL A 167 -0.45 -6.77 -20.32
CA VAL A 167 0.45 -7.49 -19.40
C VAL A 167 -0.30 -8.33 -18.37
N ALA A 168 -1.55 -8.02 -18.11
CA ALA A 168 -2.39 -8.71 -17.14
C ALA A 168 -3.81 -8.94 -17.69
N PRO A 169 -3.97 -9.67 -18.83
CA PRO A 169 -5.27 -9.90 -19.47
C PRO A 169 -6.08 -10.94 -18.69
N HIS A 170 -6.44 -10.65 -17.43
CA HIS A 170 -7.19 -11.51 -16.53
C HIS A 170 -6.58 -12.93 -16.38
N PRO A 171 -5.33 -13.02 -15.90
CA PRO A 171 -4.70 -14.32 -15.72
C PRO A 171 -5.48 -15.16 -14.71
N GLY A 172 -5.54 -16.48 -14.95
CA GLY A 172 -5.87 -17.43 -13.91
C GLY A 172 -4.71 -17.60 -12.92
N ALA A 173 -4.90 -18.40 -11.88
CA ALA A 173 -3.85 -18.66 -10.87
C ALA A 173 -2.59 -19.27 -11.51
N ALA A 174 -2.75 -20.18 -12.47
CA ALA A 174 -1.62 -20.83 -13.13
C ALA A 174 -0.79 -19.86 -13.98
N GLU A 175 -1.45 -19.00 -14.76
CA GLU A 175 -0.81 -17.95 -15.56
C GLU A 175 -0.11 -16.94 -14.66
N TYR A 176 -0.76 -16.48 -13.58
CA TYR A 176 -0.16 -15.60 -12.60
C TYR A 176 1.14 -16.19 -12.03
N LEU A 177 1.11 -17.43 -11.55
CA LEU A 177 2.26 -18.11 -10.94
C LEU A 177 3.40 -18.35 -11.94
N ARG A 178 3.08 -18.58 -13.21
CA ARG A 178 4.07 -18.79 -14.29
C ARG A 178 4.73 -17.47 -14.69
N ASP A 179 3.93 -16.41 -14.88
CA ASP A 179 4.36 -15.21 -15.59
C ASP A 179 4.80 -14.07 -14.62
N ARG A 180 4.52 -14.19 -13.30
CA ARG A 180 4.79 -13.13 -12.31
C ARG A 180 6.23 -12.66 -12.22
N TRP A 181 7.17 -13.41 -12.75
CA TRP A 181 8.61 -13.13 -12.68
C TRP A 181 9.14 -12.27 -13.84
N THR A 182 8.32 -11.99 -14.85
CA THR A 182 8.76 -11.32 -16.07
C THR A 182 8.68 -9.79 -15.91
N PRO A 183 9.80 -9.07 -15.73
CA PRO A 183 9.76 -7.62 -15.63
C PRO A 183 9.57 -6.98 -17.01
N TYR A 184 8.93 -5.81 -17.00
CA TYR A 184 8.87 -4.93 -18.18
C TYR A 184 9.56 -3.60 -17.88
N THR A 185 10.30 -3.06 -18.86
CA THR A 185 10.80 -1.68 -18.76
C THR A 185 9.67 -0.68 -19.01
N SER A 186 9.89 0.60 -18.63
CA SER A 186 8.95 1.67 -18.93
C SER A 186 8.68 1.77 -20.44
N GLU A 187 9.73 1.68 -21.26
CA GLU A 187 9.63 1.74 -22.72
C GLU A 187 8.80 0.58 -23.29
N GLN A 188 8.96 -0.64 -22.74
CA GLN A 188 8.18 -1.80 -23.15
C GLN A 188 6.69 -1.62 -22.80
N ARG A 189 6.38 -1.10 -21.60
CA ARG A 189 4.99 -0.80 -21.18
C ARG A 189 4.35 0.23 -22.11
N ILE A 190 5.07 1.31 -22.44
CA ILE A 190 4.57 2.32 -23.38
C ILE A 190 4.40 1.73 -24.78
N ALA A 191 5.34 0.92 -25.26
CA ALA A 191 5.21 0.27 -26.56
C ALA A 191 3.99 -0.65 -26.65
N LEU A 192 3.62 -1.34 -25.55
CA LEU A 192 2.39 -2.13 -25.46
C LEU A 192 1.14 -1.25 -25.57
N ALA A 193 1.08 -0.16 -24.81
CA ALA A 193 -0.04 0.79 -24.89
C ALA A 193 -0.17 1.38 -26.31
N MET A 194 0.93 1.74 -26.96
CA MET A 194 0.93 2.34 -28.28
C MET A 194 0.47 1.41 -29.42
N LYS A 195 0.21 0.15 -29.16
CA LYS A 195 -0.46 -0.75 -30.13
C LYS A 195 -1.94 -0.42 -30.33
N HIS A 196 -2.54 0.33 -29.42
CA HIS A 196 -3.96 0.66 -29.39
C HIS A 196 -4.20 2.13 -29.73
N PRO A 197 -5.35 2.48 -30.33
CA PRO A 197 -5.72 3.87 -30.54
C PRO A 197 -6.06 4.56 -29.20
N PRO A 198 -6.00 5.91 -29.15
CA PRO A 198 -6.46 6.65 -27.98
C PRO A 198 -7.95 6.39 -27.73
N ALA A 199 -8.34 6.28 -26.45
CA ALA A 199 -9.72 6.07 -26.06
C ALA A 199 -10.63 7.28 -26.37
N PHE A 200 -10.03 8.48 -26.41
CA PHE A 200 -10.70 9.75 -26.72
C PHE A 200 -9.65 10.85 -27.01
N GLU A 201 -10.13 11.96 -27.55
CA GLU A 201 -9.28 13.14 -27.80
C GLU A 201 -8.78 13.74 -26.49
N PRO A 202 -7.48 14.07 -26.37
CA PRO A 202 -6.88 14.60 -25.15
C PRO A 202 -7.63 15.81 -24.59
N GLY A 203 -8.03 15.74 -23.32
CA GLY A 203 -8.73 16.79 -22.60
C GLY A 203 -10.26 16.75 -22.69
N THR A 204 -10.86 15.84 -23.47
CA THR A 204 -12.32 15.82 -23.68
C THR A 204 -13.08 14.94 -22.68
N ARG A 205 -12.41 13.95 -22.09
CA ARG A 205 -12.98 13.00 -21.11
C ARG A 205 -11.95 12.64 -20.06
N TRP A 206 -12.40 11.91 -19.07
CA TRP A 206 -11.57 11.28 -18.06
C TRP A 206 -11.64 9.75 -18.18
N GLN A 207 -10.49 9.11 -18.15
CA GLN A 207 -10.38 7.66 -18.07
C GLN A 207 -9.01 7.31 -17.46
N TYR A 208 -9.04 6.53 -16.39
CA TYR A 208 -7.83 6.06 -15.73
C TYR A 208 -6.95 5.26 -16.70
N SER A 209 -5.65 5.53 -16.68
CA SER A 209 -4.66 4.80 -17.45
C SER A 209 -3.31 4.81 -16.72
N ASN A 210 -2.79 3.65 -16.42
CA ASN A 210 -1.48 3.48 -15.79
C ASN A 210 -0.35 3.99 -16.68
N THR A 211 -0.51 3.91 -18.00
CA THR A 211 0.41 4.47 -19.01
C THR A 211 0.78 5.93 -18.72
N ASN A 212 -0.15 6.72 -18.20
CA ASN A 212 0.10 8.12 -17.85
C ASN A 212 1.21 8.28 -16.82
N TYR A 213 1.25 7.40 -15.81
CA TYR A 213 2.22 7.51 -14.71
C TYR A 213 3.54 6.82 -15.02
N VAL A 214 3.56 5.81 -15.89
CA VAL A 214 4.81 5.33 -16.49
C VAL A 214 5.49 6.46 -17.26
N LEU A 215 4.76 7.21 -18.12
CA LEU A 215 5.26 8.39 -18.80
C LEU A 215 5.71 9.49 -17.82
N ALA A 216 4.95 9.72 -16.74
CA ALA A 216 5.33 10.68 -15.70
C ALA A 216 6.69 10.33 -15.06
N GLY A 217 6.94 9.07 -14.77
CA GLY A 217 8.24 8.58 -14.30
C GLY A 217 9.37 8.79 -15.32
N MET A 218 9.09 8.54 -16.62
CA MET A 218 10.05 8.79 -17.69
C MET A 218 10.35 10.30 -17.85
N VAL A 219 9.34 11.17 -17.69
CA VAL A 219 9.52 12.64 -17.71
C VAL A 219 10.39 13.10 -16.55
N ILE A 220 10.19 12.57 -15.35
CA ILE A 220 11.07 12.87 -14.19
C ILE A 220 12.52 12.58 -14.56
N LYS A 221 12.80 11.40 -15.14
CA LYS A 221 14.15 11.02 -15.57
C LYS A 221 14.69 11.96 -16.65
N ALA A 222 13.88 12.34 -17.64
CA ALA A 222 14.29 13.24 -18.70
C ALA A 222 14.66 14.64 -18.19
N VAL A 223 13.94 15.15 -17.19
CA VAL A 223 14.16 16.47 -16.58
C VAL A 223 15.35 16.48 -15.63
N THR A 224 15.51 15.41 -14.83
CA THR A 224 16.47 15.40 -13.71
C THR A 224 17.77 14.65 -14.02
N GLY A 225 17.75 13.72 -14.95
CA GLY A 225 18.82 12.75 -15.16
C GLY A 225 18.80 11.56 -14.20
N HIS A 226 17.93 11.58 -13.18
CA HIS A 226 17.80 10.52 -12.18
C HIS A 226 16.50 9.74 -12.37
N SER A 227 16.45 8.51 -11.86
CA SER A 227 15.23 7.71 -11.88
C SER A 227 14.15 8.34 -11.01
N TRP A 228 12.87 8.05 -11.30
CA TRP A 228 11.77 8.51 -10.45
C TRP A 228 11.88 7.99 -9.02
N GLU A 229 12.41 6.78 -8.82
CA GLU A 229 12.67 6.18 -7.51
C GLU A 229 13.70 6.98 -6.71
N ASP A 230 14.77 7.44 -7.37
CA ASP A 230 15.79 8.26 -6.75
C ASP A 230 15.25 9.63 -6.36
N GLU A 231 14.44 10.24 -7.22
CA GLU A 231 13.80 11.53 -6.95
C GLU A 231 12.77 11.43 -5.83
N VAL A 232 11.91 10.40 -5.80
CA VAL A 232 11.00 10.13 -4.67
C VAL A 232 11.80 9.93 -3.39
N ARG A 233 12.86 9.12 -3.41
CA ARG A 233 13.71 8.88 -2.25
C ARG A 233 14.37 10.16 -1.75
N GLY A 234 14.93 10.96 -2.64
CA GLY A 234 15.65 12.20 -2.29
C GLY A 234 14.75 13.31 -1.82
N ARG A 235 13.60 13.51 -2.48
CA ARG A 235 12.70 14.65 -2.30
C ARG A 235 11.59 14.41 -1.27
N ILE A 236 11.23 13.16 -1.04
CA ILE A 236 10.09 12.81 -0.17
C ILE A 236 10.53 11.91 0.98
N LEU A 237 11.08 10.71 0.68
CA LEU A 237 11.29 9.71 1.71
C LEU A 237 12.32 10.16 2.76
N ARG A 238 13.48 10.65 2.33
CA ARG A 238 14.53 11.12 3.24
C ARG A 238 14.11 12.34 4.07
N PRO A 239 13.55 13.42 3.47
CA PRO A 239 13.13 14.60 4.23
C PRO A 239 12.03 14.32 5.26
N LEU A 240 11.16 13.35 5.00
CA LEU A 240 10.08 12.96 5.92
C LEU A 240 10.46 11.82 6.87
N GLY A 241 11.64 11.21 6.71
CA GLY A 241 12.06 10.06 7.52
C GLY A 241 11.25 8.78 7.25
N LEU A 242 10.71 8.59 6.03
CA LEU A 242 9.91 7.42 5.66
C LEU A 242 10.82 6.20 5.42
N ALA A 243 11.36 5.66 6.50
CA ALA A 243 12.38 4.61 6.45
C ALA A 243 11.84 3.26 5.94
N HIS A 244 10.53 3.06 6.00
CA HIS A 244 9.86 1.83 5.59
C HIS A 244 9.22 1.93 4.20
N THR A 245 9.40 3.07 3.50
CA THR A 245 8.93 3.25 2.13
C THR A 245 10.08 3.10 1.14
N ARG A 246 9.86 2.32 0.09
CA ARG A 246 10.87 2.09 -0.95
C ARG A 246 10.27 1.68 -2.28
N ALA A 247 10.97 1.96 -3.36
CA ALA A 247 10.75 1.32 -4.65
C ALA A 247 11.52 -0.02 -4.68
N PRO A 248 10.86 -1.16 -4.91
CA PRO A 248 11.51 -2.47 -4.91
C PRO A 248 12.32 -2.74 -6.19
N GLY A 249 12.11 -1.98 -7.27
CA GLY A 249 12.59 -2.34 -8.60
C GLY A 249 12.03 -3.71 -9.01
N ASN A 250 12.89 -4.57 -9.55
CA ASN A 250 12.50 -5.93 -9.94
C ASN A 250 12.60 -6.96 -8.77
N ARG A 251 12.61 -6.52 -7.51
CA ARG A 251 12.59 -7.42 -6.36
C ARG A 251 11.13 -7.74 -6.01
N PRO A 252 10.69 -8.99 -6.19
CA PRO A 252 9.27 -9.34 -6.05
C PRO A 252 8.82 -9.56 -4.60
N PHE A 253 9.76 -9.58 -3.64
CA PHE A 253 9.49 -9.93 -2.24
C PHE A 253 9.19 -8.71 -1.38
N LEU A 254 8.22 -8.85 -0.47
CA LEU A 254 8.01 -7.89 0.60
C LEU A 254 9.07 -8.06 1.71
N PRO A 255 9.55 -6.96 2.31
CA PRO A 255 10.33 -7.06 3.55
C PRO A 255 9.47 -7.60 4.71
N GLY A 256 10.11 -8.16 5.72
CA GLY A 256 9.43 -8.51 6.97
C GLY A 256 9.41 -7.37 7.99
N PRO A 257 8.40 -7.32 8.89
CA PRO A 257 7.20 -8.17 8.89
C PRO A 257 6.17 -7.73 7.85
N HIS A 258 5.39 -8.67 7.31
CA HIS A 258 4.25 -8.42 6.43
C HIS A 258 3.16 -9.49 6.62
N ALA A 259 1.93 -9.20 6.20
CA ALA A 259 0.93 -10.21 5.98
C ALA A 259 1.08 -10.80 4.58
N SER A 260 0.62 -12.03 4.38
CA SER A 260 0.51 -12.62 3.03
C SER A 260 -0.72 -12.06 2.32
N ASP A 261 -0.57 -11.83 1.01
CA ASP A 261 -1.63 -11.35 0.13
C ASP A 261 -2.23 -12.51 -0.64
N TYR A 262 -3.56 -12.52 -0.83
CA TYR A 262 -4.27 -13.63 -1.46
C TYR A 262 -5.25 -13.15 -2.52
N GLN A 263 -5.15 -13.72 -3.73
CA GLN A 263 -6.08 -13.48 -4.82
C GLN A 263 -6.97 -14.70 -5.08
N GLN A 264 -8.26 -14.50 -5.16
CA GLN A 264 -9.18 -15.45 -5.74
C GLN A 264 -9.33 -15.11 -7.23
N PHE A 265 -8.84 -15.98 -8.13
CA PHE A 265 -8.83 -15.71 -9.58
C PHE A 265 -10.14 -16.07 -10.30
N ALA A 266 -11.05 -16.77 -9.63
CA ALA A 266 -12.36 -17.13 -10.16
C ALA A 266 -13.41 -17.09 -9.05
N PRO A 267 -14.69 -16.83 -9.35
CA PRO A 267 -15.76 -16.91 -8.37
C PRO A 267 -15.75 -18.28 -7.66
N HIS A 268 -15.77 -18.25 -6.32
CA HIS A 268 -15.72 -19.46 -5.47
C HIS A 268 -14.46 -20.33 -5.65
N GLY A 269 -13.45 -19.88 -6.39
CA GLY A 269 -12.16 -20.56 -6.54
C GLY A 269 -11.33 -20.49 -5.26
N PRO A 270 -10.21 -21.24 -5.20
CA PRO A 270 -9.29 -21.16 -4.07
C PRO A 270 -8.56 -19.80 -4.01
N LEU A 271 -8.20 -19.40 -2.81
CA LEU A 271 -7.28 -18.28 -2.59
C LEU A 271 -5.85 -18.72 -2.96
N THR A 272 -5.22 -17.97 -3.84
CA THR A 272 -3.83 -18.16 -4.26
C THR A 272 -2.95 -17.14 -3.56
N ASP A 273 -1.83 -17.56 -2.97
CA ASP A 273 -0.84 -16.65 -2.38
C ASP A 273 -0.17 -15.79 -3.48
N THR A 274 -0.36 -14.49 -3.38
CA THR A 274 0.17 -13.47 -4.29
C THR A 274 1.10 -12.48 -3.59
N THR A 275 1.64 -12.86 -2.42
CA THR A 275 2.62 -12.05 -1.66
C THR A 275 3.86 -11.70 -2.48
N ILE A 276 4.23 -12.57 -3.42
CA ILE A 276 5.25 -12.29 -4.42
C ILE A 276 4.64 -11.42 -5.53
N ALA A 277 5.25 -10.27 -5.82
CA ALA A 277 4.75 -9.34 -6.83
C ALA A 277 4.55 -9.98 -8.21
N TYR A 278 3.54 -9.51 -8.91
CA TYR A 278 3.38 -9.75 -10.34
C TYR A 278 4.18 -8.68 -11.12
N LEU A 279 5.44 -8.97 -11.45
CA LEU A 279 6.37 -7.99 -12.04
C LEU A 279 5.89 -7.36 -13.35
N PRO A 280 5.10 -8.03 -14.22
CA PRO A 280 4.50 -7.36 -15.37
C PRO A 280 3.66 -6.14 -15.02
N PHE A 281 3.04 -6.13 -13.83
CA PHE A 281 2.13 -5.12 -13.35
C PHE A 281 2.76 -4.23 -12.26
N ASP A 282 3.39 -4.79 -11.23
CA ASP A 282 3.84 -4.11 -10.02
C ASP A 282 5.29 -3.55 -10.14
N GLY A 283 5.68 -2.98 -11.26
CA GLY A 283 7.08 -2.69 -11.50
C GLY A 283 7.48 -1.27 -11.89
N ASP A 284 6.59 -0.24 -11.83
CA ASP A 284 6.94 1.09 -12.32
C ASP A 284 6.28 2.24 -11.51
N ALA A 285 6.45 3.47 -11.97
CA ALA A 285 5.99 4.73 -11.37
C ALA A 285 4.46 4.81 -11.16
N ASP A 286 3.71 3.94 -11.78
CA ASP A 286 2.25 3.85 -11.65
C ASP A 286 1.78 3.03 -10.45
N GLY A 287 2.66 2.18 -9.79
CA GLY A 287 2.15 1.30 -8.76
C GLY A 287 3.15 0.54 -7.88
N SER A 288 4.45 0.74 -7.98
CA SER A 288 5.43 -0.22 -7.44
C SER A 288 5.88 -0.02 -5.99
N LEU A 289 5.57 1.11 -5.33
CA LEU A 289 6.09 1.37 -3.99
C LEU A 289 5.60 0.35 -2.95
N ILE A 290 6.51 -0.02 -2.07
CA ILE A 290 6.26 -0.74 -0.82
C ILE A 290 6.35 0.27 0.32
N SER A 291 5.44 0.20 1.29
CA SER A 291 5.40 1.11 2.44
C SER A 291 4.82 0.43 3.69
N THR A 292 4.53 1.20 4.72
CA THR A 292 3.70 0.83 5.87
C THR A 292 2.54 1.82 6.00
N THR A 293 1.49 1.45 6.74
CA THR A 293 0.38 2.39 7.01
C THR A 293 0.86 3.66 7.74
N ALA A 294 1.91 3.55 8.56
CA ALA A 294 2.51 4.69 9.26
C ALA A 294 3.20 5.67 8.30
N ASP A 295 4.03 5.17 7.39
CA ASP A 295 4.73 6.01 6.42
C ASP A 295 3.75 6.66 5.44
N VAL A 296 2.72 5.91 4.99
CA VAL A 296 1.66 6.44 4.12
C VAL A 296 0.92 7.59 4.81
N ASN A 297 0.50 7.42 6.07
CA ASN A 297 -0.14 8.48 6.83
C ASN A 297 0.77 9.70 6.97
N THR A 298 2.06 9.50 7.30
CA THR A 298 3.04 10.59 7.43
C THR A 298 3.20 11.36 6.11
N PHE A 299 3.22 10.66 4.98
CA PHE A 299 3.30 11.29 3.66
C PHE A 299 2.09 12.17 3.37
N PHE A 300 0.86 11.65 3.52
CA PHE A 300 -0.36 12.41 3.21
C PHE A 300 -0.55 13.60 4.16
N LEU A 301 -0.26 13.44 5.46
CA LEU A 301 -0.24 14.57 6.40
C LEU A 301 0.73 15.66 5.97
N ALA A 302 1.96 15.29 5.59
CA ALA A 302 2.97 16.25 5.15
C ALA A 302 2.58 16.94 3.83
N LEU A 303 2.01 16.20 2.88
CA LEU A 303 1.56 16.72 1.60
C LEU A 303 0.47 17.77 1.79
N LEU A 304 -0.58 17.46 2.53
CA LEU A 304 -1.74 18.36 2.70
C LEU A 304 -1.45 19.53 3.65
N HIS A 305 -0.46 19.42 4.54
CA HIS A 305 0.09 20.53 5.30
C HIS A 305 1.02 21.46 4.48
N GLY A 306 1.21 21.20 3.19
CA GLY A 306 2.07 22.03 2.34
C GLY A 306 3.56 21.89 2.62
N ARG A 307 4.00 20.82 3.30
CA ARG A 307 5.44 20.60 3.61
C ARG A 307 6.22 20.10 2.39
N LEU A 308 5.54 19.55 1.39
CA LEU A 308 6.13 18.97 0.18
C LEU A 308 5.94 19.85 -1.06
N LEU A 309 4.87 20.63 -1.10
CA LEU A 309 4.50 21.49 -2.23
C LEU A 309 4.25 22.92 -1.76
N GLY A 310 4.62 23.89 -2.59
CA GLY A 310 4.19 25.27 -2.40
C GLY A 310 2.66 25.41 -2.61
N PRO A 311 2.05 26.52 -2.13
CA PRO A 311 0.59 26.71 -2.18
C PRO A 311 0.01 26.60 -3.61
N ALA A 312 0.71 27.13 -4.61
CA ALA A 312 0.25 27.08 -6.01
C ALA A 312 0.25 25.65 -6.56
N GLN A 313 1.27 24.84 -6.25
CA GLN A 313 1.40 23.46 -6.68
C GLN A 313 0.40 22.55 -5.97
N LEU A 314 0.18 22.75 -4.67
CA LEU A 314 -0.85 22.03 -3.92
C LEU A 314 -2.24 22.34 -4.42
N ALA A 315 -2.55 23.63 -4.67
CA ALA A 315 -3.83 24.02 -5.26
C ALA A 315 -4.04 23.42 -6.66
N ALA A 316 -2.97 23.37 -7.49
CA ALA A 316 -3.03 22.71 -8.80
C ALA A 316 -3.29 21.19 -8.65
N MET A 317 -2.63 20.53 -7.66
CA MET A 317 -2.85 19.12 -7.36
C MET A 317 -4.29 18.82 -6.96
N GLN A 318 -4.90 19.70 -6.20
CA GLN A 318 -6.27 19.61 -5.70
C GLN A 318 -7.34 20.10 -6.69
N HIS A 319 -6.95 20.65 -7.85
CA HIS A 319 -7.91 21.03 -8.89
C HIS A 319 -8.46 19.78 -9.59
N THR A 320 -9.69 19.40 -9.24
CA THR A 320 -10.29 18.12 -9.64
C THR A 320 -11.20 18.24 -10.86
N VAL A 321 -11.24 17.16 -11.62
CA VAL A 321 -12.29 16.86 -12.62
C VAL A 321 -13.20 15.74 -12.10
N GLY A 322 -14.41 15.61 -12.68
CA GLY A 322 -15.29 14.50 -12.31
C GLY A 322 -14.68 13.17 -12.72
N GLU A 323 -14.73 12.21 -11.82
CA GLU A 323 -14.42 10.79 -12.08
C GLU A 323 -15.75 10.08 -12.38
N PRO A 324 -15.91 9.45 -13.55
CA PRO A 324 -17.11 8.69 -13.84
C PRO A 324 -17.30 7.53 -12.86
N ASP A 325 -18.54 7.25 -12.47
CA ASP A 325 -18.88 6.09 -11.67
C ASP A 325 -18.40 4.79 -12.36
N GLY A 326 -17.99 3.80 -11.58
CA GLY A 326 -17.66 2.46 -12.11
C GLY A 326 -16.27 1.90 -11.75
N ARG A 327 -15.36 2.71 -11.17
CA ARG A 327 -14.07 2.22 -10.65
C ARG A 327 -14.15 1.56 -9.26
N GLY A 328 -15.35 1.48 -8.67
CA GLY A 328 -15.53 1.04 -7.28
C GLY A 328 -15.25 2.13 -6.24
N THR A 329 -14.93 3.35 -6.67
CA THR A 329 -14.84 4.51 -5.79
C THR A 329 -16.22 4.96 -5.33
N PRO A 330 -16.36 5.59 -4.15
CA PRO A 330 -17.63 6.15 -3.70
C PRO A 330 -18.20 7.17 -4.70
N PRO A 331 -19.54 7.24 -4.85
CA PRO A 331 -20.18 8.26 -5.69
C PRO A 331 -19.74 9.67 -5.32
N GLY A 332 -19.51 10.52 -6.33
CA GLY A 332 -19.06 11.88 -6.13
C GLY A 332 -17.55 12.03 -5.94
N THR A 333 -16.78 10.94 -6.06
CA THR A 333 -15.32 11.00 -6.11
C THR A 333 -14.86 11.83 -7.31
N ARG A 334 -13.80 12.61 -7.14
CA ARG A 334 -13.22 13.51 -8.14
C ARG A 334 -11.71 13.32 -8.18
N TYR A 335 -11.09 13.49 -9.33
CA TYR A 335 -9.66 13.26 -9.52
C TYR A 335 -8.89 14.56 -9.80
N GLY A 336 -7.84 14.80 -9.02
CA GLY A 336 -6.87 15.88 -9.20
C GLY A 336 -5.64 15.45 -10.00
N LEU A 337 -4.45 15.89 -9.58
CA LEU A 337 -3.18 15.46 -10.17
C LEU A 337 -2.54 14.36 -9.29
N GLY A 338 -2.97 13.11 -9.48
CA GLY A 338 -2.53 11.98 -8.66
C GLY A 338 -3.09 11.98 -7.23
N LEU A 339 -4.21 12.63 -7.04
CA LEU A 339 -4.89 12.75 -5.75
C LEU A 339 -6.40 12.70 -5.97
N GLU A 340 -7.12 11.91 -5.18
CA GLU A 340 -8.57 11.75 -5.23
C GLU A 340 -9.24 12.55 -4.11
N TRP A 341 -10.34 13.19 -4.42
CA TRP A 341 -11.29 13.76 -3.45
C TRP A 341 -12.50 12.88 -3.34
N THR A 342 -12.86 12.48 -2.14
CA THR A 342 -14.04 11.64 -1.88
C THR A 342 -14.90 12.29 -0.80
N PRO A 343 -16.24 12.44 -1.01
CA PRO A 343 -17.14 13.03 -0.02
C PRO A 343 -17.28 12.10 1.20
N LEU A 344 -17.49 12.71 2.38
CA LEU A 344 -17.81 12.03 3.65
C LEU A 344 -19.30 12.18 3.97
N SER A 345 -19.88 11.22 4.66
CA SER A 345 -21.30 11.23 5.08
C SER A 345 -21.60 12.37 6.07
N CYS A 346 -20.62 12.78 6.87
CA CYS A 346 -20.74 13.88 7.82
C CYS A 346 -20.52 15.28 7.20
N GLY A 347 -20.39 15.36 5.89
CA GLY A 347 -20.11 16.61 5.15
C GLY A 347 -18.63 16.81 4.88
N GLY A 348 -18.31 17.64 3.87
CA GLY A 348 -16.95 17.79 3.37
C GLY A 348 -16.48 16.53 2.63
N GLY A 349 -15.23 16.17 2.83
CA GLY A 349 -14.64 14.99 2.21
C GLY A 349 -13.19 14.78 2.65
N TYR A 350 -12.50 13.84 2.02
CA TYR A 350 -11.11 13.53 2.27
C TYR A 350 -10.30 13.50 0.98
N TRP A 351 -8.99 13.67 1.13
CA TRP A 351 -8.00 13.47 0.09
C TRP A 351 -7.26 12.16 0.31
N GLY A 352 -6.98 11.44 -0.77
CA GLY A 352 -6.21 10.21 -0.76
C GLY A 352 -5.94 9.74 -2.17
N HIS A 353 -5.49 8.52 -2.32
CA HIS A 353 -5.45 7.77 -3.58
C HIS A 353 -5.38 6.30 -3.25
N SER A 354 -6.42 5.56 -3.59
CA SER A 354 -6.45 4.11 -3.37
C SER A 354 -5.40 3.39 -4.20
N GLY A 355 -4.93 2.25 -3.71
CA GLY A 355 -4.04 1.38 -4.43
C GLY A 355 -4.43 -0.07 -4.28
N ASP A 356 -4.28 -0.83 -5.34
CA ASP A 356 -4.60 -2.24 -5.35
C ASP A 356 -3.74 -3.01 -6.35
N GLY A 357 -3.73 -4.32 -6.19
CA GLY A 357 -3.11 -5.28 -7.08
C GLY A 357 -3.66 -6.67 -6.82
N TYR A 358 -2.96 -7.69 -7.28
CA TYR A 358 -3.36 -9.06 -6.99
C TYR A 358 -3.24 -9.37 -5.50
N GLY A 359 -4.40 -9.55 -4.85
CA GLY A 359 -4.48 -9.98 -3.46
C GLY A 359 -4.38 -8.89 -2.40
N TYR A 360 -4.23 -7.62 -2.76
CA TYR A 360 -4.15 -6.54 -1.78
C TYR A 360 -4.94 -5.29 -2.19
N MET A 361 -5.32 -4.50 -1.18
CA MET A 361 -5.85 -3.14 -1.33
C MET A 361 -5.29 -2.26 -0.22
N VAL A 362 -4.93 -1.00 -0.54
CA VAL A 362 -4.54 0.03 0.40
C VAL A 362 -5.37 1.28 0.16
N TRP A 363 -5.92 1.86 1.23
CA TRP A 363 -6.82 3.00 1.13
C TRP A 363 -6.44 4.08 2.14
N PRO A 364 -5.57 5.02 1.76
CA PRO A 364 -5.29 6.20 2.57
C PRO A 364 -6.38 7.27 2.39
N ALA A 365 -6.74 7.94 3.47
CA ALA A 365 -7.71 9.01 3.49
C ALA A 365 -7.33 10.06 4.54
N THR A 366 -7.23 11.32 4.13
CA THR A 366 -6.76 12.41 4.97
C THR A 366 -7.71 13.61 4.89
N THR A 367 -8.07 14.18 6.04
CA THR A 367 -8.93 15.38 6.09
C THR A 367 -8.27 16.57 5.38
N PRO A 368 -9.05 17.50 4.80
CA PRO A 368 -8.52 18.63 4.01
C PRO A 368 -7.56 19.53 4.79
N ASP A 369 -7.73 19.62 6.12
CA ASP A 369 -6.83 20.37 7.00
C ASP A 369 -5.50 19.64 7.28
N GLY A 370 -5.33 18.42 6.74
CA GLY A 370 -4.13 17.62 6.93
C GLY A 370 -3.88 17.14 8.36
N ARG A 371 -4.89 17.17 9.25
CA ARG A 371 -4.70 16.86 10.69
C ARG A 371 -5.08 15.45 11.10
N THR A 372 -5.95 14.81 10.34
CA THR A 372 -6.41 13.44 10.60
C THR A 372 -6.25 12.61 9.35
N THR A 373 -5.66 11.43 9.51
CA THR A 373 -5.48 10.50 8.40
C THR A 373 -5.69 9.07 8.85
N VAL A 374 -6.29 8.28 7.99
CA VAL A 374 -6.46 6.84 8.19
C VAL A 374 -5.95 6.10 6.97
N THR A 375 -5.21 5.01 7.18
CA THR A 375 -4.87 4.06 6.11
C THR A 375 -5.38 2.69 6.48
N VAL A 376 -6.15 2.09 5.58
CA VAL A 376 -6.62 0.69 5.65
C VAL A 376 -5.79 -0.14 4.69
N SER A 377 -5.28 -1.28 5.16
CA SER A 377 -4.67 -2.31 4.30
C SER A 377 -5.47 -3.60 4.42
N ALA A 378 -5.84 -4.18 3.28
CA ALA A 378 -6.59 -5.43 3.16
C ALA A 378 -5.79 -6.43 2.33
N HIS A 379 -5.67 -7.67 2.81
CA HIS A 379 -4.72 -8.67 2.33
C HIS A 379 -5.40 -9.83 1.58
N SER A 380 -6.56 -9.57 0.96
CA SER A 380 -7.11 -10.47 -0.06
C SER A 380 -8.06 -9.75 -0.99
N ARG A 381 -8.20 -10.30 -2.21
CA ARG A 381 -9.19 -9.86 -3.20
C ARG A 381 -10.04 -11.03 -3.68
N PRO A 382 -11.36 -10.83 -3.82
CA PRO A 382 -12.27 -11.87 -4.27
C PRO A 382 -12.18 -12.08 -5.79
N GLY A 383 -12.66 -13.22 -6.24
CA GLY A 383 -12.78 -13.58 -7.66
C GLY A 383 -14.12 -13.19 -8.29
N ASP A 384 -15.01 -12.58 -7.51
CA ASP A 384 -16.32 -12.12 -7.99
C ASP A 384 -16.54 -10.63 -7.68
N GLN A 385 -17.28 -9.97 -8.58
CA GLN A 385 -17.51 -8.53 -8.51
C GLN A 385 -18.34 -8.12 -7.28
N ASP A 386 -19.35 -8.90 -6.92
CA ASP A 386 -20.28 -8.54 -5.82
C ASP A 386 -19.55 -8.52 -4.47
N THR A 387 -18.71 -9.52 -4.22
CA THR A 387 -17.86 -9.55 -3.03
C THR A 387 -16.84 -8.41 -3.06
N GLY A 388 -16.26 -8.11 -4.23
CA GLY A 388 -15.36 -6.98 -4.42
C GLY A 388 -16.01 -5.65 -4.05
N VAL A 389 -17.22 -5.39 -4.54
CA VAL A 389 -18.00 -4.20 -4.21
C VAL A 389 -18.31 -4.13 -2.71
N ARG A 390 -18.69 -5.27 -2.09
CA ARG A 390 -18.92 -5.31 -0.63
C ARG A 390 -17.68 -4.98 0.18
N GLN A 391 -16.51 -5.51 -0.23
CA GLN A 391 -15.22 -5.22 0.43
C GLN A 391 -14.83 -3.75 0.30
N ILE A 392 -14.96 -3.16 -0.89
CA ILE A 392 -14.69 -1.73 -1.12
C ILE A 392 -15.63 -0.88 -0.27
N ARG A 393 -16.93 -1.18 -0.22
CA ARG A 393 -17.90 -0.49 0.66
C ARG A 393 -17.54 -0.64 2.14
N GLY A 394 -17.04 -1.81 2.55
CA GLY A 394 -16.55 -2.02 3.91
C GLY A 394 -15.34 -1.14 4.24
N ILE A 395 -14.37 -1.02 3.31
CA ILE A 395 -13.19 -0.16 3.48
C ILE A 395 -13.62 1.31 3.54
N THR A 396 -14.42 1.77 2.58
CA THR A 396 -14.86 3.18 2.51
C THR A 396 -15.77 3.56 3.68
N GLY A 397 -16.61 2.63 4.17
CA GLY A 397 -17.40 2.82 5.39
C GLY A 397 -16.52 2.94 6.64
N LEU A 398 -15.47 2.12 6.78
CA LEU A 398 -14.49 2.24 7.86
C LEU A 398 -13.79 3.60 7.81
N VAL A 399 -13.37 4.05 6.62
CA VAL A 399 -12.76 5.37 6.42
C VAL A 399 -13.71 6.48 6.84
N ASP A 400 -14.97 6.42 6.38
CA ASP A 400 -16.01 7.39 6.73
C ASP A 400 -16.23 7.47 8.25
N HIS A 401 -16.44 6.34 8.91
CA HIS A 401 -16.59 6.27 10.36
C HIS A 401 -15.35 6.82 11.09
N ALA A 402 -14.15 6.47 10.65
CA ALA A 402 -12.91 6.91 11.29
C ALA A 402 -12.70 8.42 11.23
N LEU A 403 -13.00 9.03 10.07
CA LEU A 403 -12.82 10.46 9.85
C LEU A 403 -13.98 11.28 10.41
N CYS A 404 -15.22 10.78 10.33
CA CYS A 404 -16.40 11.47 10.88
C CYS A 404 -16.48 11.39 12.41
N ALA A 405 -15.98 10.33 13.03
CA ALA A 405 -15.91 10.21 14.50
C ALA A 405 -14.78 11.03 15.12
N ALA A 406 -13.80 11.47 14.34
CA ALA A 406 -12.79 12.41 14.80
C ALA A 406 -13.49 13.76 15.01
N PRO A 407 -13.61 14.30 16.26
CA PRO A 407 -14.34 15.53 16.48
C PRO A 407 -13.73 16.64 15.63
N ALA A 408 -14.52 17.28 14.80
CA ALA A 408 -14.16 18.57 14.23
C ALA A 408 -13.74 19.45 15.40
N ASP A 409 -12.48 19.89 15.45
CA ASP A 409 -12.02 20.86 16.44
C ASP A 409 -12.95 22.07 16.34
N GLY A 410 -13.66 22.31 17.45
CA GLY A 410 -14.80 23.18 17.51
C GLY A 410 -14.54 24.55 16.88
N LYS A 411 -15.45 24.92 16.02
CA LYS A 411 -15.92 26.32 16.03
C LYS A 411 -16.57 26.52 17.41
N ARG A 412 -15.82 27.06 18.37
CA ARG A 412 -16.35 27.87 19.44
C ARG A 412 -16.27 29.32 19.04
#